data_b2a17971c9e6b939c7e5b6a6d5a80958
#
_entry.id   b2a17971c9e6b939c7e5b6a6d5a80958
#
_cell.length_a   1.000
_cell.length_b   1.000
_cell.length_c   1.000
_cell.angle_alpha   90.00
_cell.angle_beta   90.00
_cell.angle_gamma   90.00
#
_symmetry.space_group_name_H-M   'P 1'
#
loop_
_entity.id
_entity.type
_entity.pdbx_description
1 polymer ?
#
loop_
_entity_poly.entity_id
_entity_poly.type
_entity_poly.pdbx_seq_one_letter_code
_entity_poly.pdbx_strand_id
1 'polypeptide(L)'
;MELMPDAAASQERVDLPILGSATELEKRNLLAFDEMDFNVFSRRDWARFHESHAQHVRVHFPDGHYTDGLETHIKDMDAMFVYAPDTRIAMHPMRLAQDEWTAVMGVMRGTFTEPMPDGKDSFIQPTGKGFSINMATFARWNEQGTMDEEWLYWDNQTYMQQLGLAR
;
A
#
# COMPACT_ATOMS: atom_id res chain seq x y z
N MET A 1 -29.15 -23.63 -14.60
CA MET A 1 -27.83 -22.96 -14.53
C MET A 1 -28.04 -21.70 -13.69
N GLU A 2 -27.94 -21.88 -12.41
CA GLU A 2 -28.22 -20.87 -11.37
C GLU A 2 -27.00 -19.98 -11.26
N LEU A 3 -27.15 -18.68 -11.51
CA LEU A 3 -26.12 -17.67 -11.35
C LEU A 3 -25.86 -17.54 -9.83
N MET A 4 -24.67 -17.94 -9.43
CA MET A 4 -24.18 -17.67 -8.08
C MET A 4 -24.14 -16.15 -7.87
N PRO A 5 -24.66 -15.63 -6.75
CA PRO A 5 -24.57 -14.21 -6.46
C PRO A 5 -23.11 -13.81 -6.26
N ASP A 6 -22.76 -12.73 -6.92
CA ASP A 6 -21.49 -12.02 -6.79
C ASP A 6 -21.26 -11.68 -5.31
N ALA A 7 -20.36 -12.44 -4.67
CA ALA A 7 -19.93 -12.17 -3.32
C ALA A 7 -18.92 -11.02 -3.33
N ALA A 8 -19.39 -9.82 -3.68
CA ALA A 8 -18.78 -8.60 -3.21
C ALA A 8 -18.99 -8.57 -1.69
N ALA A 9 -18.19 -9.33 -0.97
CA ALA A 9 -18.11 -9.24 0.47
C ALA A 9 -17.75 -7.78 0.80
N SER A 10 -18.73 -7.05 1.30
CA SER A 10 -18.51 -5.82 2.02
C SER A 10 -17.56 -6.18 3.16
N GLN A 11 -16.26 -5.92 2.97
CA GLN A 11 -15.29 -6.05 4.04
C GLN A 11 -15.72 -5.04 5.11
N GLU A 12 -16.24 -5.56 6.22
CA GLU A 12 -16.46 -4.76 7.41
C GLU A 12 -15.16 -4.01 7.71
N ARG A 13 -15.23 -2.69 7.66
CA ARG A 13 -14.18 -1.82 8.17
C ARG A 13 -14.02 -2.15 9.64
N VAL A 14 -12.96 -2.83 9.99
CA VAL A 14 -12.59 -2.99 11.38
C VAL A 14 -12.03 -1.64 11.81
N ASP A 15 -12.82 -0.86 12.54
CA ASP A 15 -12.37 0.35 13.19
C ASP A 15 -11.36 -0.02 14.29
N LEU A 16 -10.11 -0.13 13.88
CA LEU A 16 -9.02 -0.38 14.82
C LEU A 16 -8.81 0.86 15.69
N PRO A 17 -8.65 0.67 16.99
CA PRO A 17 -8.46 1.79 17.90
C PRO A 17 -7.19 2.56 17.50
N ILE A 18 -7.30 3.88 17.43
CA ILE A 18 -6.15 4.76 17.38
C ILE A 18 -5.45 4.65 18.72
N LEU A 19 -4.18 4.26 18.72
CA LEU A 19 -3.42 4.10 19.95
C LEU A 19 -3.16 5.49 20.59
N GLY A 20 -3.59 5.64 21.84
CA GLY A 20 -3.45 6.88 22.60
C GLY A 20 -4.56 7.91 22.36
N SER A 21 -4.43 9.08 22.97
CA SER A 21 -5.33 10.23 22.75
C SER A 21 -4.83 11.03 21.55
N ALA A 22 -5.41 10.81 20.38
CA ALA A 22 -5.04 11.54 19.16
C ALA A 22 -5.76 12.90 19.08
N THR A 23 -5.05 13.92 18.62
CA THR A 23 -5.60 15.22 18.24
C THR A 23 -6.45 15.10 16.97
N GLU A 24 -7.23 16.12 16.64
CA GLU A 24 -8.02 16.14 15.40
C GLU A 24 -7.13 16.12 14.14
N LEU A 25 -5.94 16.73 14.19
CA LEU A 25 -4.94 16.66 13.12
C LEU A 25 -4.45 15.22 12.90
N GLU A 26 -4.06 14.55 13.97
CA GLU A 26 -3.57 13.18 13.95
C GLU A 26 -4.64 12.20 13.44
N LYS A 27 -5.88 12.34 13.92
CA LYS A 27 -7.02 11.55 13.44
C LYS A 27 -7.28 11.77 11.96
N ARG A 28 -7.26 13.02 11.49
CA ARG A 28 -7.43 13.35 10.07
C ARG A 28 -6.40 12.64 9.22
N ASN A 29 -5.12 12.71 9.59
CA ASN A 29 -4.03 12.11 8.84
C ASN A 29 -4.13 10.57 8.83
N LEU A 30 -4.48 9.95 9.96
CA LEU A 30 -4.69 8.50 10.03
C LEU A 30 -5.89 8.03 9.20
N LEU A 31 -7.00 8.76 9.21
CA LEU A 31 -8.17 8.44 8.38
C LEU A 31 -7.91 8.64 6.89
N ALA A 32 -7.13 9.66 6.52
CA ALA A 32 -6.69 9.85 5.14
C ALA A 32 -5.77 8.71 4.67
N PHE A 33 -4.92 8.20 5.57
CA PHE A 33 -4.08 7.04 5.29
C PHE A 33 -4.91 5.76 5.09
N ASP A 34 -5.91 5.53 5.96
CA ASP A 34 -6.84 4.40 5.81
C ASP A 34 -7.58 4.46 4.46
N GLU A 35 -8.11 5.62 4.10
CA GLU A 35 -8.83 5.81 2.84
C GLU A 35 -7.93 5.55 1.63
N MET A 36 -6.68 6.03 1.70
CA MET A 36 -5.70 5.84 0.66
C MET A 36 -5.42 4.35 0.44
N ASP A 37 -5.08 3.59 1.47
CA ASP A 37 -4.73 2.18 1.33
C ASP A 37 -5.94 1.30 0.97
N PHE A 38 -7.08 1.51 1.65
CA PHE A 38 -8.22 0.62 1.50
C PHE A 38 -9.03 0.86 0.24
N ASN A 39 -9.15 2.11 -0.19
CA ASN A 39 -10.03 2.49 -1.28
C ASN A 39 -9.29 3.00 -2.52
N VAL A 40 -8.22 3.76 -2.38
CA VAL A 40 -7.52 4.33 -3.52
C VAL A 40 -6.48 3.34 -4.07
N PHE A 41 -5.51 2.92 -3.27
CA PHE A 41 -4.50 1.95 -3.66
C PHE A 41 -5.12 0.59 -4.02
N SER A 42 -5.89 0.00 -3.11
CA SER A 42 -6.44 -1.36 -3.30
C SER A 42 -7.43 -1.49 -4.45
N ARG A 43 -7.98 -0.38 -4.94
CA ARG A 43 -8.85 -0.33 -6.12
C ARG A 43 -8.16 0.24 -7.37
N ARG A 44 -6.88 0.60 -7.26
CA ARG A 44 -6.10 1.25 -8.32
C ARG A 44 -6.76 2.55 -8.82
N ASP A 45 -7.40 3.30 -7.93
CA ASP A 45 -8.03 4.59 -8.28
C ASP A 45 -6.99 5.72 -8.25
N TRP A 46 -6.02 5.62 -9.16
CA TRP A 46 -4.86 6.52 -9.23
C TRP A 46 -5.25 7.98 -9.45
N ALA A 47 -6.43 8.24 -10.01
CA ALA A 47 -6.94 9.60 -10.18
C ALA A 47 -7.15 10.32 -8.83
N ARG A 48 -7.38 9.56 -7.74
CA ARG A 48 -7.57 10.08 -6.40
C ARG A 48 -6.30 10.06 -5.53
N PHE A 49 -5.16 9.56 -6.05
CA PHE A 49 -3.95 9.42 -5.24
C PHE A 49 -3.41 10.76 -4.74
N HIS A 50 -3.70 11.85 -5.44
CA HIS A 50 -3.40 13.23 -5.04
C HIS A 50 -4.15 13.69 -3.77
N GLU A 51 -5.19 12.99 -3.34
CA GLU A 51 -5.93 13.32 -2.12
C GLU A 51 -5.09 13.07 -0.86
N SER A 52 -4.12 12.17 -0.92
CA SER A 52 -3.24 11.80 0.19
C SER A 52 -1.76 12.13 -0.04
N HIS A 53 -1.34 12.41 -1.27
CA HIS A 53 0.08 12.66 -1.61
C HIS A 53 0.24 14.01 -2.30
N ALA A 54 1.25 14.76 -1.88
CA ALA A 54 1.64 15.99 -2.56
C ALA A 54 2.24 15.69 -3.95
N GLN A 55 2.15 16.64 -4.88
CA GLN A 55 2.71 16.49 -6.22
C GLN A 55 4.24 16.25 -6.22
N HIS A 56 4.92 16.76 -5.20
CA HIS A 56 6.36 16.65 -5.02
C HIS A 56 6.76 15.60 -3.98
N VAL A 57 5.87 14.69 -3.61
CA VAL A 57 6.12 13.67 -2.58
C VAL A 57 7.44 12.93 -2.82
N ARG A 58 8.23 12.77 -1.77
CA ARG A 58 9.41 11.90 -1.78
C ARG A 58 9.10 10.59 -1.09
N VAL A 59 9.46 9.49 -1.75
CA VAL A 59 9.23 8.13 -1.26
C VAL A 59 10.56 7.41 -1.11
N HIS A 60 10.86 6.98 0.11
CA HIS A 60 12.06 6.21 0.44
C HIS A 60 11.75 4.71 0.49
N PHE A 61 12.63 3.92 -0.09
CA PHE A 61 12.49 2.46 -0.17
C PHE A 61 13.48 1.75 0.77
N PRO A 62 13.21 0.46 1.12
CA PRO A 62 14.01 -0.27 2.11
C PRO A 62 15.50 -0.42 1.78
N ASP A 63 15.86 -0.38 0.50
CA ASP A 63 17.25 -0.48 0.02
C ASP A 63 18.01 0.84 0.08
N GLY A 64 17.34 1.93 0.52
CA GLY A 64 17.93 3.25 0.70
C GLY A 64 17.82 4.17 -0.53
N HIS A 65 17.29 3.71 -1.66
CA HIS A 65 16.97 4.62 -2.75
C HIS A 65 15.67 5.40 -2.46
N TYR A 66 15.44 6.48 -3.18
CA TYR A 66 14.19 7.25 -3.13
C TYR A 66 13.76 7.68 -4.53
N THR A 67 12.49 8.00 -4.66
CA THR A 67 11.90 8.61 -5.86
C THR A 67 11.20 9.91 -5.49
N ASP A 68 11.10 10.82 -6.44
CA ASP A 68 10.41 12.10 -6.30
C ASP A 68 9.25 12.20 -7.29
N GLY A 69 8.15 12.73 -6.79
CA GLY A 69 6.98 13.08 -7.57
C GLY A 69 5.87 12.02 -7.58
N LEU A 70 4.65 12.52 -7.54
CA LEU A 70 3.43 11.72 -7.47
C LEU A 70 3.28 10.75 -8.65
N GLU A 71 3.57 11.20 -9.88
CA GLU A 71 3.49 10.32 -11.06
C GLU A 71 4.46 9.14 -11.00
N THR A 72 5.68 9.38 -10.50
CA THR A 72 6.68 8.32 -10.32
C THR A 72 6.18 7.32 -9.29
N HIS A 73 5.67 7.80 -8.16
CA HIS A 73 5.15 6.94 -7.11
C HIS A 73 3.97 6.11 -7.58
N ILE A 74 3.03 6.67 -8.35
CA ILE A 74 1.92 5.92 -8.95
C ILE A 74 2.44 4.80 -9.85
N LYS A 75 3.45 5.06 -10.69
CA LYS A 75 4.05 4.03 -11.55
C LYS A 75 4.69 2.90 -10.74
N ASP A 76 5.38 3.24 -9.66
CA ASP A 76 5.99 2.25 -8.76
C ASP A 76 4.91 1.36 -8.10
N MET A 77 3.81 1.97 -7.64
CA MET A 77 2.69 1.23 -7.06
C MET A 77 1.97 0.37 -8.11
N ASP A 78 1.70 0.90 -9.29
CA ASP A 78 1.00 0.17 -10.35
C ASP A 78 1.79 -1.03 -10.87
N ALA A 79 3.11 -0.99 -10.78
CA ALA A 79 3.98 -2.09 -11.19
C ALA A 79 3.69 -3.41 -10.46
N MET A 80 3.25 -3.36 -9.20
CA MET A 80 2.87 -4.56 -8.44
C MET A 80 1.61 -5.22 -8.99
N PHE A 81 0.67 -4.44 -9.48
CA PHE A 81 -0.58 -4.96 -10.05
C PHE A 81 -0.40 -5.64 -11.40
N VAL A 82 0.74 -5.45 -12.07
CA VAL A 82 1.07 -6.14 -13.32
C VAL A 82 1.13 -7.65 -13.11
N TYR A 83 1.79 -8.11 -12.04
CA TYR A 83 1.97 -9.54 -11.78
C TYR A 83 1.05 -10.11 -10.70
N ALA A 84 0.49 -9.25 -9.86
CA ALA A 84 -0.47 -9.61 -8.80
C ALA A 84 -1.67 -8.65 -8.84
N PRO A 85 -2.60 -8.84 -9.80
CA PRO A 85 -3.71 -7.90 -10.03
C PRO A 85 -4.68 -7.75 -8.85
N ASP A 86 -4.73 -8.74 -7.95
CA ASP A 86 -5.55 -8.78 -6.75
C ASP A 86 -4.86 -8.16 -5.52
N THR A 87 -3.73 -7.50 -5.70
CA THR A 87 -3.01 -6.83 -4.59
C THR A 87 -3.91 -5.85 -3.88
N ARG A 88 -3.93 -5.91 -2.55
CA ARG A 88 -4.72 -5.03 -1.70
C ARG A 88 -4.18 -4.93 -0.29
N ILE A 89 -4.49 -3.81 0.36
CA ILE A 89 -4.35 -3.60 1.79
C ILE A 89 -5.76 -3.39 2.35
N ALA A 90 -6.20 -4.24 3.28
CA ALA A 90 -7.55 -4.20 3.83
C ALA A 90 -7.56 -4.02 5.36
N MET A 91 -6.37 -3.96 5.96
CA MET A 91 -6.23 -3.90 7.41
C MET A 91 -4.97 -3.15 7.80
N HIS A 92 -5.10 -2.28 8.81
CA HIS A 92 -4.00 -1.64 9.52
C HIS A 92 -3.96 -2.12 10.97
N PRO A 93 -3.25 -3.21 11.30
CA PRO A 93 -3.18 -3.74 12.68
C PRO A 93 -2.58 -2.76 13.67
N MET A 94 -1.75 -1.84 13.19
CA MET A 94 -1.10 -0.82 14.02
C MET A 94 -1.05 0.50 13.27
N ARG A 95 -1.42 1.57 13.96
CA ARG A 95 -1.31 2.95 13.48
C ARG A 95 -1.11 3.91 14.65
N LEU A 96 -0.15 4.79 14.46
CA LEU A 96 0.27 5.79 15.42
C LEU A 96 0.33 7.14 14.71
N ALA A 97 0.10 8.21 15.46
CA ALA A 97 0.35 9.55 14.97
C ALA A 97 0.91 10.43 16.08
N GLN A 98 1.73 11.37 15.70
CA GLN A 98 2.21 12.46 16.54
C GLN A 98 2.44 13.69 15.68
N ASP A 99 1.70 14.76 15.97
CA ASP A 99 1.74 16.00 15.21
C ASP A 99 1.52 15.74 13.69
N GLU A 100 2.47 16.14 12.83
CA GLU A 100 2.42 15.92 11.38
C GLU A 100 2.87 14.52 10.95
N TRP A 101 3.24 13.63 11.88
CA TRP A 101 3.76 12.30 11.55
C TRP A 101 2.74 11.19 11.77
N THR A 102 2.77 10.22 10.87
CA THR A 102 2.06 8.95 11.06
C THR A 102 3.00 7.77 10.88
N ALA A 103 2.73 6.69 11.59
CA ALA A 103 3.35 5.38 11.40
C ALA A 103 2.22 4.34 11.29
N VAL A 104 2.11 3.70 10.15
CA VAL A 104 1.04 2.76 9.84
C VAL A 104 1.64 1.44 9.37
N MET A 105 1.16 0.33 9.91
CA MET A 105 1.48 -1.01 9.42
C MET A 105 0.26 -1.56 8.68
N GLY A 106 0.39 -1.71 7.37
CA GLY A 106 -0.61 -2.36 6.53
C GLY A 106 -0.30 -3.83 6.30
N VAL A 107 -1.33 -4.66 6.16
CA VAL A 107 -1.19 -6.05 5.70
C VAL A 107 -1.51 -6.09 4.23
N MET A 108 -0.47 -6.18 3.40
CA MET A 108 -0.58 -6.27 1.95
C MET A 108 -0.68 -7.73 1.52
N ARG A 109 -1.68 -8.05 0.70
CA ARG A 109 -1.96 -9.39 0.18
C ARG A 109 -2.17 -9.37 -1.31
N GLY A 110 -1.86 -10.47 -1.96
CA GLY A 110 -2.12 -10.70 -3.37
C GLY A 110 -1.71 -12.09 -3.80
N THR A 111 -1.85 -12.37 -5.09
CA THR A 111 -1.51 -13.67 -5.70
C THR A 111 -0.72 -13.44 -6.98
N PHE A 112 0.42 -14.10 -7.11
CA PHE A 112 1.28 -14.01 -8.29
C PHE A 112 0.69 -14.85 -9.43
N THR A 113 -0.17 -14.22 -10.25
CA THR A 113 -0.95 -14.90 -11.31
C THR A 113 -0.57 -14.49 -12.73
N GLU A 114 0.15 -13.37 -12.90
CA GLU A 114 0.51 -12.87 -14.21
C GLU A 114 2.04 -12.75 -14.35
N PRO A 115 2.60 -12.78 -15.58
CA PRO A 115 4.04 -12.67 -15.78
C PRO A 115 4.62 -11.38 -15.20
N MET A 116 5.68 -11.52 -14.40
CA MET A 116 6.39 -10.39 -13.77
C MET A 116 7.56 -9.94 -14.66
N PRO A 117 7.63 -8.66 -15.05
CA PRO A 117 8.81 -8.13 -15.73
C PRO A 117 10.07 -8.29 -14.88
N ASP A 118 11.16 -8.79 -15.46
CA ASP A 118 12.43 -8.99 -14.74
C ASP A 118 13.41 -7.81 -14.87
N GLY A 119 12.99 -6.75 -15.56
CA GLY A 119 13.82 -5.58 -15.84
C GLY A 119 14.90 -5.79 -16.91
N LYS A 120 14.89 -6.92 -17.63
CA LYS A 120 15.87 -7.31 -18.65
C LYS A 120 15.22 -7.78 -19.96
N ASP A 121 14.07 -7.20 -20.31
CA ASP A 121 13.27 -7.56 -21.49
C ASP A 121 12.73 -9.01 -21.48
N SER A 122 12.71 -9.67 -20.31
CA SER A 122 12.10 -10.97 -20.12
C SER A 122 11.11 -11.00 -18.94
N PHE A 123 10.47 -12.14 -18.72
CA PHE A 123 9.42 -12.27 -17.72
C PHE A 123 9.65 -13.50 -16.85
N ILE A 124 9.44 -13.32 -15.55
CA ILE A 124 9.34 -14.42 -14.59
C ILE A 124 7.90 -14.96 -14.67
N GLN A 125 7.75 -16.24 -14.92
CA GLN A 125 6.42 -16.86 -15.02
C GLN A 125 5.74 -16.93 -13.64
N PRO A 126 4.42 -16.75 -13.60
CA PRO A 126 3.67 -16.77 -12.36
C PRO A 126 3.74 -18.13 -11.67
N THR A 127 3.84 -18.12 -10.35
CA THR A 127 3.85 -19.35 -9.54
C THR A 127 2.46 -19.73 -9.04
N GLY A 128 1.47 -18.85 -9.13
CA GLY A 128 0.15 -19.01 -8.53
C GLY A 128 0.13 -18.89 -6.99
N LYS A 129 1.27 -18.54 -6.37
CA LYS A 129 1.37 -18.42 -4.92
C LYS A 129 0.84 -17.09 -4.42
N GLY A 130 0.12 -17.13 -3.29
CA GLY A 130 -0.31 -15.94 -2.57
C GLY A 130 0.76 -15.41 -1.63
N PHE A 131 0.69 -14.12 -1.34
CA PHE A 131 1.51 -13.46 -0.33
C PHE A 131 0.65 -12.68 0.67
N SER A 132 1.18 -12.56 1.88
CA SER A 132 0.66 -11.71 2.94
C SER A 132 1.83 -11.17 3.73
N ILE A 133 2.13 -9.89 3.56
CA ILE A 133 3.29 -9.23 4.18
C ILE A 133 2.86 -8.00 4.95
N ASN A 134 3.60 -7.71 6.02
CA ASN A 134 3.48 -6.46 6.73
C ASN A 134 4.28 -5.38 6.01
N MET A 135 3.65 -4.24 5.78
CA MET A 135 4.26 -3.07 5.18
C MET A 135 4.12 -1.90 6.16
N ALA A 136 5.23 -1.42 6.67
CA ALA A 136 5.25 -0.28 7.55
C ALA A 136 5.57 0.99 6.75
N THR A 137 4.75 2.03 6.92
CA THR A 137 4.96 3.33 6.31
C THR A 137 5.02 4.39 7.38
N PHE A 138 6.10 5.16 7.38
CA PHE A 138 6.21 6.41 8.10
C PHE A 138 5.95 7.55 7.14
N ALA A 139 5.12 8.51 7.51
CA ALA A 139 4.79 9.62 6.63
C ALA A 139 4.79 10.95 7.37
N ARG A 140 5.25 12.00 6.68
CA ARG A 140 5.16 13.38 7.13
C ARG A 140 4.12 14.11 6.29
N TRP A 141 3.13 14.67 6.97
CA TRP A 141 1.99 15.35 6.39
C TRP A 141 2.18 16.87 6.40
N ASN A 142 1.69 17.53 5.39
CA ASN A 142 1.67 18.98 5.32
C ASN A 142 0.33 19.57 5.80
N GLU A 143 0.26 20.91 5.84
CA GLU A 143 -0.94 21.64 6.26
C GLU A 143 -2.16 21.40 5.35
N GLN A 144 -1.93 21.05 4.08
CA GLN A 144 -2.98 20.74 3.11
C GLN A 144 -3.58 19.34 3.33
N GLY A 145 -2.99 18.52 4.20
CA GLY A 145 -3.47 17.18 4.50
C GLY A 145 -2.98 16.12 3.51
N THR A 146 -1.84 16.38 2.85
CA THR A 146 -1.17 15.42 1.97
C THR A 146 0.23 15.09 2.49
N MET A 147 0.74 13.91 2.15
CA MET A 147 2.09 13.48 2.51
C MET A 147 3.11 14.16 1.60
N ASP A 148 4.07 14.86 2.21
CA ASP A 148 5.24 15.41 1.50
C ASP A 148 6.35 14.38 1.36
N GLU A 149 6.43 13.47 2.30
CA GLU A 149 7.50 12.49 2.37
C GLU A 149 7.04 11.24 3.10
N GLU A 150 7.44 10.07 2.59
CA GLU A 150 7.16 8.77 3.21
C GLU A 150 8.33 7.81 3.11
N TRP A 151 8.38 6.87 4.05
CA TRP A 151 9.37 5.80 4.15
C TRP A 151 8.65 4.47 4.22
N LEU A 152 8.93 3.62 3.23
CA LEU A 152 8.33 2.30 3.09
C LEU A 152 9.29 1.23 3.61
N TYR A 153 8.76 0.31 4.42
CA TYR A 153 9.53 -0.83 4.92
C TYR A 153 8.73 -2.12 4.84
N TRP A 154 9.33 -3.14 4.24
CA TRP A 154 8.82 -4.50 4.24
C TRP A 154 9.97 -5.49 4.21
N ASP A 155 9.71 -6.75 4.62
CA ASP A 155 10.66 -7.85 4.48
C ASP A 155 10.60 -8.40 3.05
N ASN A 156 11.51 -7.93 2.21
CA ASN A 156 11.57 -8.36 0.81
C ASN A 156 11.96 -9.84 0.66
N GLN A 157 12.74 -10.39 1.60
CA GLN A 157 13.08 -11.81 1.56
C GLN A 157 11.84 -12.67 1.78
N THR A 158 11.08 -12.39 2.82
CA THR A 158 9.80 -13.07 3.08
C THR A 158 8.84 -12.91 1.89
N TYR A 159 8.75 -11.71 1.31
CA TYR A 159 7.92 -11.48 0.12
C TYR A 159 8.32 -12.38 -1.04
N MET A 160 9.59 -12.41 -1.41
CA MET A 160 10.11 -13.23 -2.51
C MET A 160 9.95 -14.74 -2.22
N GLN A 161 10.10 -15.19 -0.97
CA GLN A 161 9.85 -16.57 -0.57
C GLN A 161 8.37 -16.95 -0.74
N GLN A 162 7.45 -16.09 -0.34
CA GLN A 162 6.02 -16.32 -0.49
C GLN A 162 5.61 -16.38 -1.97
N LEU A 163 6.18 -15.53 -2.82
CA LEU A 163 6.00 -15.60 -4.27
C LEU A 163 6.61 -16.85 -4.90
N GLY A 164 7.46 -17.58 -4.17
CA GLY A 164 8.17 -18.77 -4.68
C GLY A 164 9.41 -18.42 -5.53
N LEU A 165 9.95 -17.21 -5.37
CA LEU A 165 11.10 -16.70 -6.13
C LEU A 165 12.42 -16.74 -5.32
N ALA A 166 12.36 -17.04 -4.03
CA ALA A 166 13.51 -17.24 -3.16
C ALA A 166 13.31 -18.47 -2.27
N ARG A 167 14.43 -18.98 -1.68
CA ARG A 167 14.43 -20.10 -0.72
C ARG A 167 14.57 -19.59 0.70
#